data_f51a64ee6d49c0995b022c989c00a2e6
#
_entry.id   f51a64ee6d49c0995b022c989c00a2e6
#
_cell.length_a   1.000
_cell.length_b   1.000
_cell.length_c   1.000
_cell.angle_alpha   90.00
_cell.angle_beta   90.00
_cell.angle_gamma   90.00
#
_symmetry.space_group_name_H-M   'P 1'
#
loop_
_entity.id
_entity.type
_entity.pdbx_description
1 polymer ?
#
loop_
_entity_poly.entity_id
_entity_poly.type
_entity_poly.pdbx_seq_one_letter_code
_entity_poly.pdbx_strand_id
1 'polypeptide(L)'
;MPQTTRLSREEIRSFAQLSPFELKDKFIRIATEAQSDKPGQKGKTTRAMLNAGRGNPNWTATGPREAYHALGYFAIQECRRVWTADNLGGMPEEAGCAERFERFVRTHPELPGIELLKASVDLAVKRFGFDRDAFVHELADSSIGDNYPVPDRILRHTEEIVRGYLADEMFDHRPPEGQTLSLFATEGGTAAMCYIFDSLMQNGILAKGDRIALMVPVFTPYLEIPELDTYGFDVVHVEANLFTETGVRQWRYPEEEIAKLADPSVKMVCCVNPSNPPSLALSSRVSEQIAAIVGEQNPNLIIVTDDVYGTFVEGFRSLAGDLPRNTLLVYSYSKHYGATGWRLGVIALHDDNVIDAMLKEQGPEQKERLNRRYGTLSLEPEKMRFIDRMVADSRQVALNHTAGLSLPQQVMMALFSLFDMLDEGQEYKHRIRAIVRQRLELLLEGVHMKVSEDPKRAAYYIELDLLAEAERVHGKLFAQFLEANYEPVDPLFRLAEQTSVVLLNGGGFDGPEWSVRVSLANLDDLDYLKIGHHLRAIFDEYAQEWRAGTSSPSGA
;
A
#
# COMPACT_ATOMS: atom_id res chain seq x y z
N MET A 1 -43.97 -2.59 7.32
CA MET A 1 -42.81 -1.74 7.58
C MET A 1 -42.41 -1.11 6.26
N PRO A 2 -42.13 0.16 6.14
CA PRO A 2 -41.61 0.70 4.90
C PRO A 2 -40.26 0.08 4.62
N GLN A 3 -40.07 -0.57 3.48
CA GLN A 3 -38.75 -0.97 2.99
C GLN A 3 -37.99 0.32 2.71
N THR A 4 -36.92 0.56 3.47
CA THR A 4 -36.09 1.76 3.35
C THR A 4 -35.05 1.65 2.23
N THR A 5 -34.85 0.45 1.69
CA THR A 5 -34.05 0.20 0.47
C THR A 5 -34.92 -0.42 -0.61
N ARG A 6 -34.60 -0.16 -1.89
CA ARG A 6 -35.25 -0.79 -3.05
C ARG A 6 -34.91 -2.27 -3.19
N LEU A 7 -33.88 -2.74 -2.48
CA LEU A 7 -33.38 -4.12 -2.51
C LEU A 7 -33.98 -4.93 -1.36
N SER A 8 -34.31 -6.17 -1.65
CA SER A 8 -34.71 -7.15 -0.63
C SER A 8 -33.50 -7.60 0.19
N ARG A 9 -33.76 -8.13 1.41
CA ARG A 9 -32.70 -8.69 2.25
C ARG A 9 -31.91 -9.83 1.55
N GLU A 10 -32.60 -10.64 0.73
CA GLU A 10 -31.95 -11.72 -0.03
C GLU A 10 -31.00 -11.19 -1.10
N GLU A 11 -31.38 -10.13 -1.82
CA GLU A 11 -30.50 -9.46 -2.78
C GLU A 11 -29.28 -8.84 -2.09
N ILE A 12 -29.46 -8.15 -0.95
CA ILE A 12 -28.36 -7.57 -0.16
C ILE A 12 -27.40 -8.67 0.31
N ARG A 13 -27.91 -9.82 0.78
CA ARG A 13 -27.11 -10.96 1.17
C ARG A 13 -26.30 -11.54 0.02
N SER A 14 -26.86 -11.62 -1.17
CA SER A 14 -26.13 -12.11 -2.35
C SER A 14 -24.96 -11.19 -2.72
N PHE A 15 -25.12 -9.89 -2.55
CA PHE A 15 -24.05 -8.92 -2.81
C PHE A 15 -22.97 -8.90 -1.73
N ALA A 16 -23.27 -9.29 -0.50
CA ALA A 16 -22.27 -9.39 0.58
C ALA A 16 -21.15 -10.41 0.30
N GLN A 17 -21.35 -11.32 -0.65
CA GLN A 17 -20.36 -12.30 -1.10
C GLN A 17 -19.32 -11.72 -2.09
N LEU A 18 -19.56 -10.51 -2.60
CA LEU A 18 -18.64 -9.86 -3.52
C LEU A 18 -17.44 -9.26 -2.76
N SER A 19 -16.29 -9.20 -3.44
CA SER A 19 -15.15 -8.47 -2.90
C SER A 19 -15.52 -6.99 -2.64
N PRO A 20 -14.86 -6.30 -1.70
CA PRO A 20 -15.17 -4.90 -1.39
C PRO A 20 -15.12 -3.97 -2.61
N PHE A 21 -14.28 -4.29 -3.60
CA PHE A 21 -14.13 -3.46 -4.79
C PHE A 21 -15.27 -3.66 -5.80
N GLU A 22 -15.73 -4.90 -6.03
CA GLU A 22 -16.90 -5.20 -6.86
C GLU A 22 -18.19 -4.67 -6.19
N LEU A 23 -18.30 -4.83 -4.88
CA LEU A 23 -19.42 -4.30 -4.11
C LEU A 23 -19.47 -2.76 -4.17
N LYS A 24 -18.32 -2.09 -4.10
CA LYS A 24 -18.21 -0.63 -4.30
C LYS A 24 -18.77 -0.20 -5.67
N ASP A 25 -18.48 -0.92 -6.73
CA ASP A 25 -18.98 -0.59 -8.07
C ASP A 25 -20.51 -0.74 -8.16
N LYS A 26 -21.08 -1.66 -7.38
CA LYS A 26 -22.55 -1.76 -7.21
C LYS A 26 -23.09 -0.53 -6.47
N PHE A 27 -22.44 -0.08 -5.38
CA PHE A 27 -22.83 1.14 -4.66
C PHE A 27 -22.78 2.38 -5.55
N ILE A 28 -21.74 2.50 -6.40
CA ILE A 28 -21.62 3.61 -7.37
C ILE A 28 -22.82 3.62 -8.33
N ARG A 29 -23.22 2.45 -8.84
CA ARG A 29 -24.40 2.35 -9.73
C ARG A 29 -25.68 2.77 -9.02
N ILE A 30 -25.95 2.25 -7.83
CA ILE A 30 -27.12 2.60 -7.02
C ILE A 30 -27.16 4.11 -6.73
N ALA A 31 -26.03 4.69 -6.30
CA ALA A 31 -25.93 6.12 -6.05
C ALA A 31 -26.21 6.97 -7.30
N THR A 32 -25.76 6.51 -8.48
CA THR A 32 -25.98 7.19 -9.76
C THR A 32 -27.46 7.08 -10.20
N GLU A 33 -28.06 5.92 -10.08
CA GLU A 33 -29.47 5.66 -10.41
C GLU A 33 -30.40 6.49 -9.50
N ALA A 34 -30.13 6.51 -8.20
CA ALA A 34 -30.90 7.29 -7.23
C ALA A 34 -30.88 8.80 -7.52
N GLN A 35 -29.83 9.30 -8.17
CA GLN A 35 -29.75 10.68 -8.64
C GLN A 35 -30.60 10.94 -9.90
N SER A 36 -30.75 9.94 -10.78
CA SER A 36 -31.47 10.08 -12.05
C SER A 36 -33.00 9.95 -11.92
N ASP A 37 -33.49 9.22 -10.90
CA ASP A 37 -34.91 8.85 -10.75
C ASP A 37 -35.80 9.89 -10.04
N LYS A 38 -35.32 11.11 -9.75
CA LYS A 38 -36.15 12.15 -9.13
C LYS A 38 -36.88 12.98 -10.20
N PRO A 39 -38.17 12.66 -10.53
CA PRO A 39 -38.95 13.43 -11.50
C PRO A 39 -39.15 14.85 -10.98
N GLY A 40 -38.83 15.85 -11.80
CA GLY A 40 -39.11 17.27 -11.54
C GLY A 40 -37.92 18.11 -11.03
N GLN A 41 -36.71 17.59 -10.88
CA GLN A 41 -35.53 18.34 -10.50
C GLN A 41 -34.52 18.59 -11.64
N LYS A 42 -34.97 18.70 -12.87
CA LYS A 42 -34.12 19.27 -13.95
C LYS A 42 -33.78 20.71 -13.60
N GLY A 43 -32.60 20.93 -13.04
CA GLY A 43 -32.09 22.29 -12.74
C GLY A 43 -31.74 22.59 -11.28
N LYS A 44 -31.96 21.70 -10.32
CA LYS A 44 -31.40 21.83 -8.96
C LYS A 44 -30.20 20.90 -8.79
N THR A 45 -29.11 21.48 -8.36
CA THR A 45 -27.79 20.89 -8.06
C THR A 45 -27.84 19.37 -7.85
N THR A 46 -27.33 18.62 -8.83
CA THR A 46 -27.04 17.19 -8.69
C THR A 46 -26.15 17.04 -7.46
N ARG A 47 -26.60 16.26 -6.47
CA ARG A 47 -25.81 16.00 -5.26
C ARG A 47 -24.53 15.29 -5.69
N ALA A 48 -23.37 15.88 -5.41
CA ALA A 48 -22.10 15.25 -5.78
C ALA A 48 -21.94 13.90 -5.04
N MET A 49 -21.54 12.86 -5.75
CA MET A 49 -21.25 11.55 -5.16
C MET A 49 -20.01 11.67 -4.27
N LEU A 50 -20.11 11.27 -3.00
CA LEU A 50 -19.02 11.23 -2.04
C LEU A 50 -18.46 9.80 -1.97
N ASN A 51 -17.47 9.50 -2.81
CA ASN A 51 -16.86 8.17 -2.87
C ASN A 51 -15.56 8.12 -2.05
N ALA A 52 -15.66 7.77 -0.77
CA ALA A 52 -14.53 7.52 0.12
C ALA A 52 -14.06 6.04 0.12
N GLY A 53 -14.50 5.24 -0.84
CA GLY A 53 -14.00 3.88 -1.07
C GLY A 53 -12.70 3.81 -1.89
N ARG A 54 -12.26 4.92 -2.50
CA ARG A 54 -11.05 4.96 -3.32
C ARG A 54 -9.78 5.07 -2.47
N GLY A 55 -8.70 4.43 -2.92
CA GLY A 55 -7.40 4.48 -2.23
C GLY A 55 -6.42 5.53 -2.76
N ASN A 56 -6.74 6.23 -3.85
CA ASN A 56 -5.88 7.28 -4.39
C ASN A 56 -6.05 8.60 -3.62
N PRO A 57 -4.97 9.31 -3.25
CA PRO A 57 -5.09 10.62 -2.60
C PRO A 57 -5.49 11.73 -3.58
N ASN A 58 -5.98 12.85 -3.04
CA ASN A 58 -6.29 14.07 -3.80
C ASN A 58 -5.19 15.14 -3.69
N TRP A 59 -4.07 14.81 -3.09
CA TRP A 59 -2.85 15.63 -3.13
C TRP A 59 -1.86 15.09 -4.16
N THR A 60 -0.91 15.93 -4.54
CA THR A 60 0.11 15.60 -5.53
C THR A 60 1.41 16.34 -5.21
N ALA A 61 2.52 15.62 -5.11
CA ALA A 61 3.84 16.24 -5.08
C ALA A 61 4.20 16.77 -6.48
N THR A 62 4.06 18.08 -6.70
CA THR A 62 4.28 18.70 -8.02
C THR A 62 5.76 18.88 -8.33
N GLY A 63 6.57 19.31 -7.36
CA GLY A 63 7.98 19.61 -7.54
C GLY A 63 8.80 18.51 -8.22
N PRO A 64 8.80 17.25 -7.73
CA PRO A 64 9.55 16.16 -8.40
C PRO A 64 9.03 15.83 -9.79
N ARG A 65 7.74 16.09 -10.11
CA ARG A 65 7.19 15.94 -11.46
C ARG A 65 7.69 17.02 -12.39
N GLU A 66 7.74 18.26 -11.93
CA GLU A 66 8.32 19.39 -12.67
C GLU A 66 9.81 19.14 -12.94
N ALA A 67 10.57 18.65 -11.94
CA ALA A 67 11.96 18.26 -12.10
C ALA A 67 12.13 17.15 -13.15
N TYR A 68 11.25 16.16 -13.16
CA TYR A 68 11.24 15.11 -14.18
C TYR A 68 11.01 15.65 -15.60
N HIS A 69 10.09 16.60 -15.77
CA HIS A 69 9.85 17.21 -17.08
C HIS A 69 11.02 18.09 -17.53
N ALA A 70 11.66 18.81 -16.61
CA ALA A 70 12.88 19.57 -16.90
C ALA A 70 14.03 18.64 -17.33
N LEU A 71 14.21 17.50 -16.65
CA LEU A 71 15.16 16.47 -17.01
C LEU A 71 14.89 15.89 -18.40
N GLY A 72 13.63 15.56 -18.71
CA GLY A 72 13.24 15.05 -20.04
C GLY A 72 13.55 16.04 -21.16
N TYR A 73 13.39 17.34 -20.88
CA TYR A 73 13.77 18.38 -21.85
C TYR A 73 15.29 18.43 -22.07
N PHE A 74 16.09 18.35 -21.01
CA PHE A 74 17.55 18.22 -21.11
C PHE A 74 17.94 16.98 -21.92
N ALA A 75 17.37 15.82 -21.61
CA ALA A 75 17.66 14.55 -22.27
C ALA A 75 17.41 14.62 -23.80
N ILE A 76 16.30 15.24 -24.21
CA ILE A 76 15.99 15.47 -25.62
C ILE A 76 16.98 16.43 -26.28
N GLN A 77 17.46 17.45 -25.56
CA GLN A 77 18.53 18.32 -26.08
C GLN A 77 19.83 17.55 -26.27
N GLU A 78 20.17 16.66 -25.37
CA GLU A 78 21.36 15.78 -25.51
C GLU A 78 21.26 14.86 -26.74
N CYS A 79 20.10 14.26 -27.01
CA CYS A 79 19.86 13.51 -28.23
C CYS A 79 20.07 14.37 -29.49
N ARG A 80 19.45 15.56 -29.51
CA ARG A 80 19.56 16.50 -30.65
C ARG A 80 20.97 17.01 -30.87
N ARG A 81 21.77 17.10 -29.84
CA ARG A 81 23.16 17.56 -29.93
C ARG A 81 24.02 16.68 -30.83
N VAL A 82 23.78 15.39 -30.82
CA VAL A 82 24.54 14.39 -31.58
C VAL A 82 23.87 13.99 -32.88
N TRP A 83 22.68 14.49 -33.21
CA TRP A 83 22.02 14.25 -34.48
C TRP A 83 22.78 14.92 -35.65
N THR A 84 22.72 14.25 -36.81
CA THR A 84 23.09 14.83 -38.10
C THR A 84 21.91 14.76 -39.06
N ALA A 85 21.99 15.47 -40.20
CA ALA A 85 20.95 15.43 -41.23
C ALA A 85 20.69 14.01 -41.79
N ASP A 86 21.72 13.20 -41.78
CA ASP A 86 21.69 11.84 -42.36
C ASP A 86 21.60 10.73 -41.30
N ASN A 87 21.68 11.08 -40.03
CA ASN A 87 21.67 10.12 -38.91
C ASN A 87 20.94 10.67 -37.70
N LEU A 88 19.74 10.10 -37.43
CA LEU A 88 18.94 10.42 -36.26
C LEU A 88 19.31 9.58 -35.03
N GLY A 89 20.36 8.76 -35.08
CA GLY A 89 20.87 7.91 -34.01
C GLY A 89 21.56 8.73 -32.90
N GLY A 90 20.81 9.63 -32.26
CA GLY A 90 21.33 10.53 -31.24
C GLY A 90 20.98 10.05 -29.84
N MET A 91 21.97 9.48 -29.17
CA MET A 91 21.83 9.09 -27.76
C MET A 91 22.70 9.99 -26.87
N PRO A 92 22.30 10.26 -25.61
CA PRO A 92 23.14 11.01 -24.67
C PRO A 92 24.53 10.37 -24.53
N GLU A 93 25.56 11.21 -24.47
CA GLU A 93 26.94 10.77 -24.21
C GLU A 93 27.31 11.07 -22.75
N GLU A 94 27.89 10.09 -22.05
CA GLU A 94 28.30 10.23 -20.65
C GLU A 94 29.36 11.31 -20.48
N ALA A 95 30.43 11.26 -21.28
CA ALA A 95 31.56 12.19 -21.11
C ALA A 95 31.12 13.65 -21.24
N GLY A 96 31.34 14.44 -20.19
CA GLY A 96 30.98 15.86 -20.09
C GLY A 96 29.48 16.12 -19.95
N CYS A 97 28.68 15.12 -19.65
CA CYS A 97 27.23 15.25 -19.49
C CYS A 97 26.88 16.21 -18.34
N ALA A 98 27.63 16.16 -17.25
CA ALA A 98 27.44 17.06 -16.11
C ALA A 98 27.71 18.53 -16.46
N GLU A 99 28.75 18.84 -17.25
CA GLU A 99 29.02 20.21 -17.69
C GLU A 99 27.88 20.74 -18.59
N ARG A 100 27.36 19.91 -19.48
CA ARG A 100 26.23 20.24 -20.35
C ARG A 100 24.95 20.45 -19.54
N PHE A 101 24.72 19.63 -18.53
CA PHE A 101 23.62 19.80 -17.59
C PHE A 101 23.72 21.12 -16.82
N GLU A 102 24.89 21.46 -16.27
CA GLU A 102 25.09 22.74 -15.60
C GLU A 102 24.85 23.95 -16.53
N ARG A 103 25.24 23.83 -17.78
CA ARG A 103 24.96 24.84 -18.82
C ARG A 103 23.46 24.94 -19.07
N PHE A 104 22.79 23.80 -19.20
CA PHE A 104 21.34 23.73 -19.38
C PHE A 104 20.59 24.43 -18.23
N VAL A 105 20.94 24.12 -16.98
CA VAL A 105 20.35 24.77 -15.79
C VAL A 105 20.53 26.29 -15.86
N ARG A 106 21.73 26.77 -16.17
CA ARG A 106 22.00 28.21 -16.26
C ARG A 106 21.26 28.92 -17.38
N THR A 107 20.98 28.23 -18.47
CA THR A 107 20.32 28.82 -19.65
C THR A 107 18.79 28.69 -19.65
N HIS A 108 18.24 27.90 -18.73
CA HIS A 108 16.79 27.68 -18.60
C HIS A 108 16.28 27.87 -17.16
N PRO A 109 16.63 29.00 -16.50
CA PRO A 109 16.23 29.21 -15.09
C PRO A 109 14.71 29.35 -14.92
N GLU A 110 13.97 29.59 -16.01
CA GLU A 110 12.51 29.71 -16.03
C GLU A 110 11.77 28.38 -16.01
N LEU A 111 12.44 27.26 -16.25
CA LEU A 111 11.77 25.95 -16.27
C LEU A 111 11.30 25.56 -14.87
N PRO A 112 10.01 25.22 -14.69
CA PRO A 112 9.53 24.68 -13.44
C PRO A 112 10.33 23.43 -13.04
N GLY A 113 10.69 23.32 -11.77
CA GLY A 113 11.43 22.17 -11.21
C GLY A 113 12.92 22.15 -11.50
N ILE A 114 13.49 23.10 -12.25
CA ILE A 114 14.92 23.12 -12.61
C ILE A 114 15.83 23.25 -11.38
N GLU A 115 15.46 24.09 -10.41
CA GLU A 115 16.22 24.25 -9.16
C GLU A 115 16.17 22.98 -8.32
N LEU A 116 15.01 22.33 -8.24
CA LEU A 116 14.87 21.07 -7.54
C LEU A 116 15.68 19.96 -8.23
N LEU A 117 15.66 19.89 -9.57
CA LEU A 117 16.45 18.93 -10.33
C LEU A 117 17.95 19.12 -10.05
N LYS A 118 18.43 20.36 -10.09
CA LYS A 118 19.83 20.70 -9.76
C LYS A 118 20.16 20.28 -8.33
N ALA A 119 19.36 20.66 -7.36
CA ALA A 119 19.55 20.33 -5.95
C ALA A 119 19.55 18.80 -5.74
N SER A 120 18.70 18.06 -6.46
CA SER A 120 18.66 16.60 -6.44
C SER A 120 19.97 15.97 -6.93
N VAL A 121 20.50 16.46 -8.05
CA VAL A 121 21.80 16.00 -8.57
C VAL A 121 22.93 16.33 -7.57
N ASP A 122 22.95 17.55 -7.04
CA ASP A 122 24.00 17.99 -6.09
C ASP A 122 23.95 17.16 -4.79
N LEU A 123 22.74 16.90 -4.26
CA LEU A 123 22.56 16.06 -3.07
C LEU A 123 23.04 14.63 -3.33
N ALA A 124 22.63 14.02 -4.44
CA ALA A 124 22.99 12.64 -4.76
C ALA A 124 24.52 12.47 -4.90
N VAL A 125 25.18 13.35 -5.65
CA VAL A 125 26.65 13.36 -5.77
C VAL A 125 27.32 13.52 -4.41
N LYS A 126 26.85 14.45 -3.57
CA LYS A 126 27.42 14.72 -2.25
C LYS A 126 27.18 13.58 -1.26
N ARG A 127 25.95 13.05 -1.20
CA ARG A 127 25.55 12.05 -0.20
C ARG A 127 26.07 10.65 -0.51
N PHE A 128 26.05 10.25 -1.78
CA PHE A 128 26.37 8.89 -2.22
C PHE A 128 27.74 8.79 -2.91
N GLY A 129 28.42 9.91 -3.16
CA GLY A 129 29.74 9.93 -3.79
C GLY A 129 29.74 9.55 -5.27
N PHE A 130 28.63 9.80 -5.97
CA PHE A 130 28.49 9.44 -7.38
C PHE A 130 29.46 10.24 -8.28
N ASP A 131 29.95 9.59 -9.32
CA ASP A 131 30.50 10.31 -10.45
C ASP A 131 29.41 11.13 -11.12
N ARG A 132 29.66 12.44 -11.29
CA ARG A 132 28.61 13.37 -11.73
C ARG A 132 28.20 13.15 -13.18
N ASP A 133 29.17 12.86 -14.06
CA ASP A 133 28.89 12.57 -15.46
C ASP A 133 28.04 11.29 -15.59
N ALA A 134 28.47 10.22 -14.94
CA ALA A 134 27.76 8.94 -14.97
C ALA A 134 26.33 9.05 -14.39
N PHE A 135 26.16 9.78 -13.29
CA PHE A 135 24.83 9.93 -12.66
C PHE A 135 23.88 10.78 -13.52
N VAL A 136 24.32 11.94 -14.01
CA VAL A 136 23.49 12.79 -14.86
C VAL A 136 23.16 12.08 -16.18
N HIS A 137 24.12 11.32 -16.72
CA HIS A 137 23.90 10.49 -17.89
C HIS A 137 22.84 9.41 -17.64
N GLU A 138 22.94 8.64 -16.53
CA GLU A 138 21.94 7.63 -16.18
C GLU A 138 20.53 8.23 -16.11
N LEU A 139 20.38 9.41 -15.49
CA LEU A 139 19.09 10.09 -15.41
C LEU A 139 18.56 10.52 -16.79
N ALA A 140 19.43 11.13 -17.62
CA ALA A 140 19.04 11.64 -18.93
C ALA A 140 18.69 10.50 -19.89
N ASP A 141 19.56 9.51 -20.03
CA ASP A 141 19.39 8.36 -20.91
C ASP A 141 18.14 7.55 -20.53
N SER A 142 18.02 7.23 -19.22
CA SER A 142 16.89 6.46 -18.72
C SER A 142 15.54 7.21 -18.82
N SER A 143 15.53 8.55 -18.81
CA SER A 143 14.29 9.33 -18.93
C SER A 143 13.69 9.33 -20.33
N ILE A 144 14.47 9.00 -21.37
CA ILE A 144 14.03 8.92 -22.76
C ILE A 144 13.10 7.73 -22.98
N GLY A 145 13.37 6.59 -22.31
CA GLY A 145 12.57 5.38 -22.40
C GLY A 145 12.77 4.57 -23.68
N ASP A 146 13.92 4.67 -24.31
CA ASP A 146 14.32 3.96 -25.53
C ASP A 146 14.92 2.58 -25.24
N ASN A 147 15.45 2.38 -24.03
CA ASN A 147 16.08 1.14 -23.61
C ASN A 147 15.14 0.23 -22.80
N TYR A 148 15.34 -1.08 -22.94
CA TYR A 148 14.80 -2.04 -21.96
C TYR A 148 15.46 -1.83 -20.60
N PRO A 149 14.77 -2.19 -19.47
CA PRO A 149 15.35 -2.04 -18.14
C PRO A 149 16.67 -2.81 -17.98
N VAL A 150 17.77 -2.08 -17.83
CA VAL A 150 19.12 -2.58 -17.57
C VAL A 150 19.81 -1.65 -16.56
N PRO A 151 20.29 -2.16 -15.41
CA PRO A 151 20.25 -3.55 -14.93
C PRO A 151 18.83 -4.07 -14.67
N ASP A 152 18.65 -5.38 -14.78
CA ASP A 152 17.35 -6.05 -14.72
C ASP A 152 16.56 -5.77 -13.44
N ARG A 153 17.23 -5.51 -12.34
CA ARG A 153 16.64 -5.34 -11.01
C ARG A 153 16.23 -3.89 -10.75
N ILE A 154 17.16 -2.97 -10.95
CA ILE A 154 16.98 -1.53 -10.74
C ILE A 154 18.21 -0.78 -11.29
N LEU A 155 18.05 0.46 -11.76
CA LEU A 155 19.15 1.33 -12.14
C LEU A 155 20.15 1.51 -10.99
N ARG A 156 21.43 1.54 -11.35
CA ARG A 156 22.53 1.51 -10.38
C ARG A 156 22.49 2.66 -9.37
N HIS A 157 22.39 3.90 -9.83
CA HIS A 157 22.34 5.05 -8.93
C HIS A 157 21.00 5.17 -8.25
N THR A 158 19.92 4.81 -8.94
CA THR A 158 18.58 4.75 -8.35
C THR A 158 18.52 3.76 -7.19
N GLU A 159 19.19 2.60 -7.25
CA GLU A 159 19.26 1.64 -6.14
C GLU A 159 19.83 2.28 -4.87
N GLU A 160 20.95 2.99 -4.98
CA GLU A 160 21.59 3.67 -3.85
C GLU A 160 20.70 4.78 -3.27
N ILE A 161 20.07 5.58 -4.12
CA ILE A 161 19.15 6.65 -3.72
C ILE A 161 17.94 6.07 -2.98
N VAL A 162 17.30 5.05 -3.55
CA VAL A 162 16.11 4.43 -2.93
C VAL A 162 16.48 3.71 -1.63
N ARG A 163 17.66 3.06 -1.57
CA ARG A 163 18.19 2.46 -0.33
C ARG A 163 18.35 3.51 0.77
N GLY A 164 18.94 4.66 0.43
CA GLY A 164 19.09 5.79 1.37
C GLY A 164 17.73 6.32 1.84
N TYR A 165 16.76 6.46 0.92
CA TYR A 165 15.40 6.88 1.23
C TYR A 165 14.69 5.89 2.17
N LEU A 166 14.78 4.59 1.90
CA LEU A 166 14.20 3.58 2.78
C LEU A 166 14.86 3.56 4.15
N ALA A 167 16.18 3.82 4.23
CA ALA A 167 16.88 3.93 5.51
C ALA A 167 16.34 5.10 6.34
N ASP A 168 16.08 6.24 5.71
CA ASP A 168 15.51 7.40 6.38
C ASP A 168 14.05 7.16 6.81
N GLU A 169 13.21 6.61 5.92
CA GLU A 169 11.76 6.55 6.12
C GLU A 169 11.26 5.27 6.80
N MET A 170 11.89 4.14 6.53
CA MET A 170 11.42 2.84 7.02
C MET A 170 12.20 2.35 8.25
N PHE A 171 13.35 2.95 8.53
CA PHE A 171 14.19 2.53 9.67
C PHE A 171 14.47 3.65 10.69
N ASP A 172 13.74 4.75 10.62
CA ASP A 172 13.91 5.90 11.52
C ASP A 172 15.38 6.35 11.56
N HIS A 173 16.02 6.48 10.40
CA HIS A 173 17.46 6.79 10.21
C HIS A 173 18.44 5.79 10.86
N ARG A 174 17.98 4.61 11.25
CA ARG A 174 18.78 3.57 11.92
C ARG A 174 18.71 2.25 11.16
N PRO A 175 19.31 2.16 9.95
CA PRO A 175 19.37 0.90 9.21
C PRO A 175 20.16 -0.16 10.00
N PRO A 176 19.88 -1.46 9.77
CA PRO A 176 20.64 -2.53 10.41
C PRO A 176 22.13 -2.42 10.09
N GLU A 177 22.97 -2.54 11.14
CA GLU A 177 24.42 -2.43 11.01
C GLU A 177 25.00 -3.58 10.19
N GLY A 178 25.96 -3.26 9.31
CA GLY A 178 26.74 -4.25 8.55
C GLY A 178 25.94 -5.03 7.51
N GLN A 179 24.70 -4.64 7.24
CA GLN A 179 23.84 -5.31 6.26
C GLN A 179 23.42 -4.35 5.14
N THR A 180 23.50 -4.83 3.92
CA THR A 180 23.08 -4.10 2.73
C THR A 180 21.70 -4.60 2.27
N LEU A 181 20.81 -3.66 1.93
CA LEU A 181 19.54 -3.95 1.26
C LEU A 181 19.77 -4.05 -0.24
N SER A 182 19.44 -5.17 -0.82
CA SER A 182 19.25 -5.29 -2.26
C SER A 182 17.81 -4.96 -2.63
N LEU A 183 17.64 -4.21 -3.73
CA LEU A 183 16.34 -3.70 -4.14
C LEU A 183 15.91 -4.27 -5.49
N PHE A 184 14.60 -4.47 -5.65
CA PHE A 184 13.98 -4.80 -6.92
C PHE A 184 12.82 -3.84 -7.20
N ALA A 185 12.93 -3.02 -8.24
CA ALA A 185 11.91 -2.08 -8.67
C ALA A 185 10.74 -2.81 -9.36
N THR A 186 9.52 -2.56 -8.89
CA THR A 186 8.30 -3.25 -9.31
C THR A 186 7.21 -2.29 -9.72
N GLU A 187 6.22 -2.79 -10.46
CA GLU A 187 5.06 -2.04 -10.93
C GLU A 187 4.01 -1.80 -9.80
N GLY A 188 4.51 -1.31 -8.67
CA GLY A 188 3.76 -1.03 -7.44
C GLY A 188 3.71 -2.21 -6.48
N GLY A 189 3.17 -1.98 -5.27
CA GLY A 189 3.15 -2.96 -4.19
C GLY A 189 2.40 -4.26 -4.53
N THR A 190 1.30 -4.20 -5.28
CA THR A 190 0.55 -5.40 -5.67
C THR A 190 1.37 -6.33 -6.59
N ALA A 191 2.12 -5.77 -7.56
CA ALA A 191 3.02 -6.57 -8.37
C ALA A 191 4.14 -7.19 -7.52
N ALA A 192 4.70 -6.42 -6.58
CA ALA A 192 5.69 -6.92 -5.63
C ALA A 192 5.21 -8.15 -4.87
N MET A 193 3.97 -8.12 -4.36
CA MET A 193 3.36 -9.27 -3.69
C MET A 193 3.29 -10.49 -4.60
N CYS A 194 2.75 -10.33 -5.82
CA CYS A 194 2.65 -11.43 -6.77
C CYS A 194 4.02 -12.06 -7.04
N TYR A 195 5.06 -11.24 -7.22
CA TYR A 195 6.41 -11.72 -7.46
C TYR A 195 7.00 -12.46 -6.26
N ILE A 196 6.75 -12.00 -5.04
CA ILE A 196 7.19 -12.67 -3.81
C ILE A 196 6.54 -14.06 -3.70
N PHE A 197 5.22 -14.14 -3.79
CA PHE A 197 4.51 -15.41 -3.67
C PHE A 197 4.92 -16.40 -4.75
N ASP A 198 4.94 -15.97 -6.02
CA ASP A 198 5.33 -16.83 -7.12
C ASP A 198 6.77 -17.35 -6.96
N SER A 199 7.73 -16.46 -6.66
CA SER A 199 9.12 -16.85 -6.54
C SER A 199 9.39 -17.76 -5.34
N LEU A 200 8.71 -17.58 -4.20
CA LEU A 200 8.80 -18.50 -3.06
C LEU A 200 8.34 -19.92 -3.45
N MET A 201 7.25 -20.01 -4.23
CA MET A 201 6.76 -21.31 -4.76
C MET A 201 7.72 -21.90 -5.79
N GLN A 202 8.16 -21.10 -6.79
CA GLN A 202 9.07 -21.56 -7.85
C GLN A 202 10.38 -22.08 -7.28
N ASN A 203 10.87 -21.48 -6.22
CA ASN A 203 12.09 -21.86 -5.55
C ASN A 203 11.90 -22.99 -4.52
N GLY A 204 10.68 -23.47 -4.28
CA GLY A 204 10.40 -24.55 -3.35
C GLY A 204 10.64 -24.16 -1.89
N ILE A 205 10.55 -22.90 -1.56
CA ILE A 205 10.55 -22.38 -0.19
C ILE A 205 9.17 -22.57 0.42
N LEU A 206 8.12 -22.28 -0.37
CA LEU A 206 6.74 -22.62 -0.07
C LEU A 206 6.22 -23.68 -1.06
N ALA A 207 5.24 -24.44 -0.62
CA ALA A 207 4.52 -25.43 -1.41
C ALA A 207 3.00 -25.30 -1.17
N LYS A 208 2.21 -25.80 -2.11
CA LYS A 208 0.75 -25.86 -1.97
C LYS A 208 0.36 -26.59 -0.69
N GLY A 209 -0.53 -25.99 0.11
CA GLY A 209 -0.98 -26.50 1.40
C GLY A 209 -0.06 -26.13 2.58
N ASP A 210 1.03 -25.40 2.34
CA ASP A 210 1.82 -24.87 3.45
C ASP A 210 1.02 -23.85 4.26
N ARG A 211 1.35 -23.76 5.54
CA ARG A 211 0.69 -22.83 6.46
C ARG A 211 1.35 -21.47 6.43
N ILE A 212 0.54 -20.44 6.22
CA ILE A 212 0.95 -19.03 6.30
C ILE A 212 0.03 -18.25 7.24
N ALA A 213 0.52 -17.17 7.84
CA ALA A 213 -0.26 -16.30 8.69
C ALA A 213 -0.57 -14.97 7.98
N LEU A 214 -1.78 -14.45 8.17
CA LEU A 214 -2.19 -13.12 7.76
C LEU A 214 -2.56 -12.29 8.99
N MET A 215 -1.94 -11.13 9.15
CA MET A 215 -2.30 -10.19 10.22
C MET A 215 -3.50 -9.36 9.76
N VAL A 216 -4.69 -9.71 10.25
CA VAL A 216 -5.98 -9.16 9.81
C VAL A 216 -6.53 -8.12 10.80
N PRO A 217 -7.35 -7.14 10.33
CA PRO A 217 -7.80 -6.91 8.96
C PRO A 217 -6.65 -6.51 8.02
N VAL A 218 -6.72 -6.94 6.75
CA VAL A 218 -5.64 -6.77 5.79
C VAL A 218 -6.16 -6.42 4.39
N PHE A 219 -5.32 -5.79 3.58
CA PHE A 219 -5.61 -5.45 2.19
C PHE A 219 -5.94 -6.69 1.37
N THR A 220 -7.10 -6.69 0.68
CA THR A 220 -7.72 -7.86 0.04
C THR A 220 -6.82 -8.73 -0.83
N PRO A 221 -5.86 -8.22 -1.63
CA PRO A 221 -4.95 -9.10 -2.36
C PRO A 221 -4.14 -10.07 -1.47
N TYR A 222 -3.89 -9.73 -0.20
CA TYR A 222 -3.28 -10.67 0.75
C TYR A 222 -4.21 -11.79 1.20
N LEU A 223 -5.53 -11.60 1.05
CA LEU A 223 -6.53 -12.64 1.28
C LEU A 223 -6.73 -13.49 0.03
N GLU A 224 -6.85 -12.84 -1.14
CA GLU A 224 -7.21 -13.50 -2.40
C GLU A 224 -6.06 -14.34 -2.99
N ILE A 225 -4.82 -13.84 -2.94
CA ILE A 225 -3.66 -14.54 -3.52
C ILE A 225 -3.43 -15.92 -2.89
N PRO A 226 -3.42 -16.08 -1.54
CA PRO A 226 -3.23 -17.38 -0.90
C PRO A 226 -4.27 -18.43 -1.27
N GLU A 227 -5.50 -18.02 -1.58
CA GLU A 227 -6.62 -18.89 -1.92
C GLU A 227 -6.60 -19.39 -3.37
N LEU A 228 -5.81 -18.74 -4.26
CA LEU A 228 -5.71 -19.17 -5.65
C LEU A 228 -5.29 -20.63 -5.74
N ASP A 229 -5.89 -21.39 -6.66
CA ASP A 229 -5.62 -22.82 -6.88
C ASP A 229 -4.12 -23.13 -7.03
N THR A 230 -3.34 -22.19 -7.54
CA THR A 230 -1.89 -22.30 -7.70
C THR A 230 -1.17 -22.35 -6.36
N TYR A 231 -1.64 -21.62 -5.36
CA TYR A 231 -1.02 -21.53 -4.03
C TYR A 231 -1.72 -22.44 -3.03
N GLY A 232 -3.02 -22.28 -2.81
CA GLY A 232 -3.84 -23.12 -1.94
C GLY A 232 -3.25 -23.31 -0.55
N PHE A 233 -2.84 -22.19 0.08
CA PHE A 233 -2.23 -22.21 1.41
C PHE A 233 -3.26 -22.47 2.52
N ASP A 234 -2.79 -23.07 3.63
CA ASP A 234 -3.53 -23.14 4.90
C ASP A 234 -3.31 -21.81 5.65
N VAL A 235 -4.35 -20.97 5.72
CA VAL A 235 -4.25 -19.60 6.24
C VAL A 235 -4.60 -19.55 7.73
N VAL A 236 -3.68 -19.00 8.55
CA VAL A 236 -3.87 -18.68 9.96
C VAL A 236 -4.12 -17.19 10.12
N HIS A 237 -5.27 -16.80 10.66
CA HIS A 237 -5.54 -15.40 10.96
C HIS A 237 -4.95 -15.00 12.31
N VAL A 238 -4.21 -13.89 12.32
CA VAL A 238 -3.71 -13.18 13.49
C VAL A 238 -4.54 -11.91 13.61
N GLU A 239 -5.44 -11.85 14.59
CA GLU A 239 -6.53 -10.87 14.62
C GLU A 239 -6.22 -9.64 15.49
N ALA A 240 -6.50 -8.44 14.97
CA ALA A 240 -6.45 -7.19 15.72
C ALA A 240 -7.79 -6.96 16.46
N ASN A 241 -8.01 -7.67 17.57
CA ASN A 241 -9.31 -7.76 18.22
C ASN A 241 -9.35 -7.23 19.66
N LEU A 242 -8.37 -6.39 20.08
CA LEU A 242 -8.40 -5.75 21.40
C LEU A 242 -9.45 -4.65 21.50
N PHE A 243 -10.05 -4.54 22.69
CA PHE A 243 -11.00 -3.50 23.06
C PHE A 243 -10.53 -2.74 24.31
N THR A 244 -10.96 -1.48 24.42
CA THR A 244 -10.86 -0.73 25.69
C THR A 244 -11.88 -1.28 26.69
N GLU A 245 -11.71 -0.92 27.97
CA GLU A 245 -12.73 -1.21 29.03
C GLU A 245 -14.10 -0.62 28.70
N THR A 246 -14.18 0.41 27.89
CA THR A 246 -15.41 1.07 27.46
C THR A 246 -16.01 0.51 26.16
N GLY A 247 -15.46 -0.60 25.65
CA GLY A 247 -15.97 -1.30 24.46
C GLY A 247 -15.58 -0.66 23.13
N VAL A 248 -14.56 0.23 23.09
CA VAL A 248 -14.04 0.80 21.84
C VAL A 248 -12.98 -0.13 21.29
N ARG A 249 -13.11 -0.57 20.02
CA ARG A 249 -12.11 -1.39 19.34
C ARG A 249 -10.81 -0.60 19.11
N GLN A 250 -9.69 -1.22 19.51
CA GLN A 250 -8.36 -0.59 19.43
C GLN A 250 -7.58 -0.94 18.17
N TRP A 251 -8.00 -1.99 17.45
CA TRP A 251 -7.29 -2.51 16.28
C TRP A 251 -5.84 -2.90 16.59
N ARG A 252 -5.62 -3.49 17.76
CA ARG A 252 -4.35 -3.98 18.28
C ARG A 252 -4.39 -5.49 18.41
N TYR A 253 -3.22 -6.12 18.24
CA TYR A 253 -3.06 -7.56 18.35
C TYR A 253 -2.79 -7.95 19.81
N PRO A 254 -3.60 -8.80 20.43
CA PRO A 254 -3.30 -9.38 21.74
C PRO A 254 -2.13 -10.36 21.63
N GLU A 255 -1.51 -10.64 22.77
CA GLU A 255 -0.32 -11.48 22.84
C GLU A 255 -0.56 -12.91 22.35
N GLU A 256 -1.73 -13.48 22.66
CA GLU A 256 -2.17 -14.80 22.22
C GLU A 256 -2.30 -14.91 20.69
N GLU A 257 -2.69 -13.84 20.03
CA GLU A 257 -2.78 -13.82 18.56
C GLU A 257 -1.38 -13.86 17.93
N ILE A 258 -0.45 -13.06 18.42
CA ILE A 258 0.94 -13.07 17.94
C ILE A 258 1.63 -14.41 18.25
N ALA A 259 1.28 -15.05 19.37
CA ALA A 259 1.83 -16.35 19.75
C ALA A 259 1.55 -17.46 18.71
N LYS A 260 0.55 -17.32 17.84
CA LYS A 260 0.30 -18.26 16.73
C LYS A 260 1.50 -18.39 15.78
N LEU A 261 2.32 -17.35 15.65
CA LEU A 261 3.53 -17.35 14.82
C LEU A 261 4.66 -18.22 15.38
N ALA A 262 4.56 -18.66 16.64
CA ALA A 262 5.54 -19.53 17.28
C ALA A 262 5.49 -20.98 16.78
N ASP A 263 4.39 -21.37 16.13
CA ASP A 263 4.28 -22.68 15.50
C ASP A 263 5.21 -22.77 14.28
N PRO A 264 6.24 -23.66 14.27
CA PRO A 264 7.17 -23.78 13.14
C PRO A 264 6.51 -24.24 11.83
N SER A 265 5.27 -24.73 11.86
CA SER A 265 4.50 -25.05 10.65
C SER A 265 4.04 -23.79 9.92
N VAL A 266 3.96 -22.64 10.59
CA VAL A 266 3.71 -21.33 9.99
C VAL A 266 4.99 -20.84 9.32
N LYS A 267 5.08 -20.97 8.01
CA LYS A 267 6.31 -20.68 7.24
C LYS A 267 6.47 -19.21 6.89
N MET A 268 5.36 -18.49 6.78
CA MET A 268 5.35 -17.09 6.39
C MET A 268 4.26 -16.32 7.13
N VAL A 269 4.52 -15.05 7.44
CA VAL A 269 3.50 -14.09 7.87
C VAL A 269 3.50 -12.88 6.94
N CYS A 270 2.29 -12.44 6.57
CA CYS A 270 2.09 -11.21 5.81
C CYS A 270 1.41 -10.16 6.70
N CYS A 271 1.93 -8.94 6.69
CA CYS A 271 1.31 -7.80 7.36
C CYS A 271 1.37 -6.55 6.48
N VAL A 272 0.39 -5.68 6.63
CA VAL A 272 0.41 -4.31 6.12
C VAL A 272 0.66 -3.39 7.31
N ASN A 273 1.75 -2.64 7.27
CA ASN A 273 2.21 -1.86 8.42
C ASN A 273 2.57 -0.42 8.02
N PRO A 274 1.78 0.58 8.37
CA PRO A 274 0.48 0.56 9.08
C PRO A 274 -0.61 -0.21 8.37
N SER A 275 -1.50 -0.84 9.13
CA SER A 275 -2.57 -1.72 8.64
C SER A 275 -3.54 -1.01 7.68
N ASN A 276 -4.18 -1.77 6.81
CA ASN A 276 -5.25 -1.32 5.93
C ASN A 276 -6.40 -2.34 6.02
N PRO A 277 -7.56 -1.99 6.60
CA PRO A 277 -8.16 -0.65 6.80
C PRO A 277 -7.83 0.12 8.08
N PRO A 278 -7.43 -0.47 9.25
CA PRO A 278 -7.42 0.27 10.52
C PRO A 278 -6.42 1.43 10.57
N SER A 279 -5.40 1.40 9.71
CA SER A 279 -4.38 2.47 9.57
C SER A 279 -3.52 2.68 10.83
N LEU A 280 -3.19 1.59 11.52
CA LEU A 280 -2.36 1.59 12.72
C LEU A 280 -1.06 0.83 12.46
N ALA A 281 0.08 1.43 12.80
CA ALA A 281 1.36 0.72 12.80
C ALA A 281 1.48 -0.23 13.99
N LEU A 282 2.27 -1.28 13.84
CA LEU A 282 2.57 -2.21 14.90
C LEU A 282 3.16 -1.48 16.11
N SER A 283 2.79 -1.92 17.31
CA SER A 283 3.40 -1.42 18.53
C SER A 283 4.78 -2.05 18.74
N SER A 284 5.67 -1.37 19.46
CA SER A 284 6.99 -1.92 19.81
C SER A 284 6.86 -3.27 20.52
N ARG A 285 5.85 -3.44 21.39
CA ARG A 285 5.58 -4.71 22.06
C ARG A 285 5.32 -5.86 21.09
N VAL A 286 4.54 -5.61 20.02
CA VAL A 286 4.26 -6.63 18.99
C VAL A 286 5.53 -6.96 18.22
N SER A 287 6.32 -5.93 17.82
CA SER A 287 7.59 -6.15 17.13
C SER A 287 8.58 -6.94 17.98
N GLU A 288 8.69 -6.62 19.28
CA GLU A 288 9.52 -7.34 20.24
C GLU A 288 9.08 -8.80 20.43
N GLN A 289 7.77 -9.05 20.48
CA GLN A 289 7.22 -10.41 20.60
C GLN A 289 7.52 -11.23 19.34
N ILE A 290 7.33 -10.66 18.14
CA ILE A 290 7.70 -11.33 16.88
C ILE A 290 9.20 -11.61 16.86
N ALA A 291 10.04 -10.67 17.32
CA ALA A 291 11.48 -10.86 17.39
C ALA A 291 11.88 -12.00 18.35
N ALA A 292 11.22 -12.12 19.48
CA ALA A 292 11.42 -13.23 20.41
C ALA A 292 11.02 -14.57 19.79
N ILE A 293 9.88 -14.61 19.10
CA ILE A 293 9.41 -15.83 18.39
C ILE A 293 10.42 -16.25 17.32
N VAL A 294 10.88 -15.34 16.49
CA VAL A 294 11.90 -15.61 15.46
C VAL A 294 13.22 -16.07 16.10
N GLY A 295 13.64 -15.43 17.20
CA GLY A 295 14.88 -15.81 17.86
C GLY A 295 14.87 -17.18 18.55
N GLU A 296 13.74 -17.61 19.07
CA GLU A 296 13.68 -18.75 19.99
C GLU A 296 12.84 -19.94 19.48
N GLN A 297 11.79 -19.70 18.68
CA GLN A 297 10.76 -20.70 18.39
C GLN A 297 10.60 -20.99 16.90
N ASN A 298 10.63 -19.95 16.04
CA ASN A 298 10.44 -20.09 14.60
C ASN A 298 11.49 -19.27 13.81
N PRO A 299 12.77 -19.67 13.83
CA PRO A 299 13.88 -18.91 13.24
C PRO A 299 13.80 -18.78 11.71
N ASN A 300 13.03 -19.63 11.06
CA ASN A 300 12.86 -19.67 9.61
C ASN A 300 11.58 -18.97 9.16
N LEU A 301 10.84 -18.31 10.06
CA LEU A 301 9.65 -17.55 9.70
C LEU A 301 9.99 -16.47 8.68
N ILE A 302 9.37 -16.50 7.52
CA ILE A 302 9.48 -15.44 6.51
C ILE A 302 8.45 -14.37 6.83
N ILE A 303 8.87 -13.12 6.88
CA ILE A 303 8.00 -11.97 7.14
C ILE A 303 7.89 -11.15 5.85
N VAL A 304 6.67 -10.92 5.37
CA VAL A 304 6.39 -9.98 4.29
C VAL A 304 5.68 -8.79 4.90
N THR A 305 6.32 -7.62 4.90
CA THR A 305 5.74 -6.38 5.40
C THR A 305 5.50 -5.39 4.26
N ASP A 306 4.25 -4.91 4.13
CA ASP A 306 3.87 -3.85 3.19
C ASP A 306 3.79 -2.53 3.96
N ASP A 307 4.84 -1.73 3.85
CA ASP A 307 5.03 -0.51 4.65
C ASP A 307 4.61 0.77 3.90
N VAL A 308 3.73 0.65 2.91
CA VAL A 308 3.29 1.76 2.04
C VAL A 308 2.77 2.98 2.81
N TYR A 309 2.27 2.81 4.03
CA TYR A 309 1.76 3.89 4.89
C TYR A 309 2.74 4.33 5.98
N GLY A 310 3.95 3.79 6.04
CA GLY A 310 4.95 4.10 7.06
C GLY A 310 5.25 5.60 7.16
N THR A 311 5.36 6.29 6.02
CA THR A 311 5.61 7.74 5.94
C THR A 311 4.55 8.62 6.62
N PHE A 312 3.36 8.08 6.92
CA PHE A 312 2.29 8.79 7.64
C PHE A 312 2.41 8.70 9.17
N VAL A 313 3.33 7.88 9.69
CA VAL A 313 3.56 7.71 11.13
C VAL A 313 4.89 8.34 11.51
N GLU A 314 4.90 9.15 12.55
CA GLU A 314 6.13 9.74 13.07
C GLU A 314 6.98 8.67 13.78
N GLY A 315 8.29 8.66 13.53
CA GLY A 315 9.19 7.64 14.08
C GLY A 315 8.78 6.23 13.68
N PHE A 316 8.34 6.04 12.42
CA PHE A 316 8.00 4.72 11.91
C PHE A 316 9.24 3.84 11.83
N ARG A 317 9.07 2.57 12.22
CA ARG A 317 10.12 1.56 12.05
C ARG A 317 9.51 0.26 11.55
N SER A 318 10.02 -0.19 10.43
CA SER A 318 9.65 -1.44 9.77
C SER A 318 10.18 -2.66 10.52
N LEU A 319 9.49 -3.79 10.42
CA LEU A 319 10.00 -5.09 10.84
C LEU A 319 11.32 -5.46 10.12
N ALA A 320 11.54 -4.98 8.91
CA ALA A 320 12.82 -5.16 8.20
C ALA A 320 14.01 -4.47 8.90
N GLY A 321 13.75 -3.46 9.73
CA GLY A 321 14.77 -2.83 10.58
C GLY A 321 15.07 -3.60 11.85
N ASP A 322 14.13 -4.37 12.36
CA ASP A 322 14.25 -5.15 13.60
C ASP A 322 14.63 -6.61 13.33
N LEU A 323 14.11 -7.17 12.23
CA LEU A 323 14.28 -8.56 11.80
C LEU A 323 14.80 -8.66 10.35
N PRO A 324 15.95 -8.05 10.03
CA PRO A 324 16.43 -7.91 8.66
C PRO A 324 16.60 -9.25 7.92
N ARG A 325 17.03 -10.30 8.62
CA ARG A 325 17.26 -11.61 8.00
C ARG A 325 15.97 -12.32 7.56
N ASN A 326 14.86 -12.03 8.22
CA ASN A 326 13.60 -12.73 8.02
C ASN A 326 12.61 -11.95 7.17
N THR A 327 12.87 -10.67 6.86
CA THR A 327 11.86 -9.76 6.34
C THR A 327 12.10 -9.37 4.88
N LEU A 328 11.07 -9.57 4.06
CA LEU A 328 10.88 -8.95 2.75
C LEU A 328 10.06 -7.66 2.97
N LEU A 329 10.66 -6.52 2.68
CA LEU A 329 9.98 -5.22 2.74
C LEU A 329 9.38 -4.89 1.38
N VAL A 330 8.11 -4.56 1.34
CA VAL A 330 7.43 -3.97 0.18
C VAL A 330 7.13 -2.50 0.49
N TYR A 331 7.56 -1.60 -0.39
CA TYR A 331 7.23 -0.19 -0.31
C TYR A 331 6.66 0.31 -1.64
N SER A 332 5.77 1.30 -1.60
CA SER A 332 5.20 1.93 -2.78
C SER A 332 5.09 3.45 -2.61
N TYR A 333 5.51 4.17 -3.62
CA TYR A 333 5.41 5.64 -3.71
C TYR A 333 3.98 6.16 -3.94
N SER A 334 3.04 5.25 -4.14
CA SER A 334 1.67 5.56 -4.58
C SER A 334 0.94 6.54 -3.67
N LYS A 335 1.08 6.41 -2.35
CA LYS A 335 0.23 7.11 -1.37
C LYS A 335 0.84 8.43 -0.95
N HIS A 336 2.09 8.41 -0.53
CA HIS A 336 2.80 9.58 -0.03
C HIS A 336 2.82 10.73 -1.05
N TYR A 337 3.20 10.45 -2.28
CA TYR A 337 3.40 11.46 -3.33
C TYR A 337 2.18 11.67 -4.25
N GLY A 338 1.05 11.04 -3.96
CA GLY A 338 -0.10 11.07 -4.87
C GLY A 338 0.25 10.49 -6.25
N ALA A 339 0.95 9.35 -6.27
CA ALA A 339 1.56 8.79 -7.47
C ALA A 339 1.00 7.40 -7.85
N THR A 340 -0.27 7.13 -7.52
CA THR A 340 -0.89 5.81 -7.73
C THR A 340 -0.83 5.33 -9.17
N GLY A 341 -0.98 6.25 -10.14
CA GLY A 341 -0.94 5.94 -11.57
C GLY A 341 0.47 5.69 -12.13
N TRP A 342 1.52 6.11 -11.43
CA TRP A 342 2.89 5.87 -11.84
C TRP A 342 3.34 4.42 -11.64
N ARG A 343 2.67 3.66 -10.79
CA ARG A 343 2.99 2.26 -10.50
C ARG A 343 4.43 2.07 -10.00
N LEU A 344 4.86 2.84 -9.01
CA LEU A 344 6.20 2.78 -8.43
C LEU A 344 6.19 1.98 -7.13
N GLY A 345 6.84 0.84 -7.14
CA GLY A 345 7.04 -0.02 -5.98
C GLY A 345 8.45 -0.57 -5.92
N VAL A 346 8.83 -1.08 -4.78
CA VAL A 346 10.12 -1.72 -4.55
C VAL A 346 9.98 -2.86 -3.55
N ILE A 347 10.68 -3.96 -3.81
CA ILE A 347 10.97 -5.01 -2.84
C ILE A 347 12.37 -4.77 -2.33
N ALA A 348 12.55 -4.80 -1.01
CA ALA A 348 13.86 -4.73 -0.38
C ALA A 348 14.12 -5.99 0.45
N LEU A 349 15.29 -6.58 0.30
CA LEU A 349 15.73 -7.78 1.00
C LEU A 349 17.19 -7.61 1.43
N HIS A 350 17.48 -7.96 2.67
CA HIS A 350 18.85 -7.96 3.16
C HIS A 350 19.70 -9.03 2.48
N ASP A 351 20.97 -8.73 2.22
CA ASP A 351 21.92 -9.64 1.56
C ASP A 351 22.15 -10.92 2.38
N ASP A 352 22.15 -10.82 3.73
CA ASP A 352 22.09 -11.98 4.63
C ASP A 352 20.62 -12.21 5.03
N ASN A 353 19.95 -13.13 4.36
CA ASN A 353 18.55 -13.44 4.62
C ASN A 353 18.30 -14.95 4.76
N VAL A 354 17.21 -15.27 5.45
CA VAL A 354 16.83 -16.66 5.75
C VAL A 354 16.48 -17.46 4.50
N ILE A 355 15.95 -16.82 3.46
CA ILE A 355 15.53 -17.48 2.23
C ILE A 355 16.75 -17.99 1.46
N ASP A 356 17.79 -17.18 1.32
CA ASP A 356 19.05 -17.60 0.72
C ASP A 356 19.74 -18.71 1.52
N ALA A 357 19.59 -18.71 2.87
CA ALA A 357 20.06 -19.80 3.71
C ALA A 357 19.29 -21.10 3.41
N MET A 358 17.95 -21.04 3.35
CA MET A 358 17.10 -22.19 3.01
C MET A 358 17.43 -22.75 1.61
N LEU A 359 17.69 -21.89 0.62
CA LEU A 359 18.06 -22.33 -0.74
C LEU A 359 19.36 -23.13 -0.74
N LYS A 360 20.33 -22.77 0.09
CA LYS A 360 21.60 -23.50 0.24
C LYS A 360 21.43 -24.88 0.86
N GLU A 361 20.42 -25.05 1.73
CA GLU A 361 20.13 -26.29 2.44
C GLU A 361 19.26 -27.27 1.64
N GLN A 362 18.71 -26.86 0.50
CA GLN A 362 17.86 -27.72 -0.34
C GLN A 362 18.60 -28.99 -0.81
N GLY A 363 17.83 -30.07 -0.96
CA GLY A 363 18.36 -31.34 -1.43
C GLY A 363 18.80 -31.33 -2.90
N PRO A 364 19.58 -32.35 -3.33
CA PRO A 364 20.18 -32.40 -4.67
C PRO A 364 19.15 -32.33 -5.81
N GLU A 365 18.02 -32.99 -5.68
CA GLU A 365 16.94 -33.00 -6.68
C GLU A 365 16.36 -31.60 -6.90
N GLN A 366 16.09 -30.89 -5.82
CA GLN A 366 15.56 -29.52 -5.89
C GLN A 366 16.60 -28.57 -6.49
N LYS A 367 17.87 -28.69 -6.10
CA LYS A 367 18.97 -27.93 -6.68
C LYS A 367 19.10 -28.17 -8.19
N GLU A 368 19.02 -29.42 -8.63
CA GLU A 368 19.05 -29.73 -10.06
C GLU A 368 17.87 -29.13 -10.81
N ARG A 369 16.67 -29.15 -10.24
CA ARG A 369 15.48 -28.50 -10.81
C ARG A 369 15.71 -26.99 -10.98
N LEU A 370 16.22 -26.32 -9.95
CA LEU A 370 16.50 -24.88 -9.96
C LEU A 370 17.64 -24.53 -10.93
N ASN A 371 18.68 -25.35 -11.01
CA ASN A 371 19.76 -25.17 -11.96
C ASN A 371 19.26 -25.28 -13.41
N ARG A 372 18.32 -26.17 -13.70
CA ARG A 372 17.67 -26.22 -15.01
C ARG A 372 16.80 -24.97 -15.27
N ARG A 373 16.08 -24.48 -14.26
CA ARG A 373 15.22 -23.30 -14.39
C ARG A 373 16.03 -22.05 -14.72
N TYR A 374 17.12 -21.81 -14.02
CA TYR A 374 17.92 -20.58 -14.14
C TYR A 374 19.19 -20.74 -15.01
N GLY A 375 19.45 -21.92 -15.56
CA GLY A 375 20.66 -22.21 -16.32
C GLY A 375 20.80 -21.46 -17.64
N THR A 376 19.72 -20.86 -18.14
CA THR A 376 19.77 -19.95 -19.30
C THR A 376 20.18 -18.53 -18.92
N LEU A 377 20.13 -18.19 -17.63
CA LEU A 377 20.39 -16.86 -17.11
C LEU A 377 21.76 -16.76 -16.43
N SER A 378 22.26 -17.87 -15.87
CA SER A 378 23.52 -17.93 -15.15
C SER A 378 24.25 -19.22 -15.42
N LEU A 379 25.58 -19.17 -15.53
CA LEU A 379 26.43 -20.35 -15.57
C LEU A 379 26.59 -20.99 -14.20
N GLU A 380 26.24 -20.28 -13.13
CA GLU A 380 26.28 -20.72 -11.73
C GLU A 380 24.93 -20.44 -11.04
N PRO A 381 23.83 -21.11 -11.46
CA PRO A 381 22.49 -20.82 -10.96
C PRO A 381 22.36 -21.01 -9.43
N GLU A 382 23.15 -21.90 -8.86
CA GLU A 382 23.18 -22.13 -7.40
C GLU A 382 23.73 -20.96 -6.58
N LYS A 383 24.45 -20.03 -7.23
CA LYS A 383 24.94 -18.79 -6.61
C LYS A 383 23.98 -17.61 -6.74
N MET A 384 22.94 -17.74 -7.56
CA MET A 384 21.93 -16.69 -7.69
C MET A 384 21.21 -16.48 -6.37
N ARG A 385 21.20 -15.22 -5.89
CA ARG A 385 20.46 -14.84 -4.68
C ARG A 385 18.96 -14.86 -4.94
N PHE A 386 18.17 -15.00 -3.89
CA PHE A 386 16.71 -15.07 -4.02
C PHE A 386 16.13 -13.85 -4.73
N ILE A 387 16.64 -12.63 -4.45
CA ILE A 387 16.15 -11.41 -5.09
C ILE A 387 16.37 -11.44 -6.62
N ASP A 388 17.51 -11.97 -7.09
CA ASP A 388 17.81 -12.09 -8.53
C ASP A 388 16.96 -13.19 -9.19
N ARG A 389 16.65 -14.26 -8.44
CA ARG A 389 15.70 -15.30 -8.88
C ARG A 389 14.29 -14.74 -9.01
N MET A 390 13.87 -13.88 -8.07
CA MET A 390 12.56 -13.22 -8.11
C MET A 390 12.43 -12.32 -9.35
N VAL A 391 13.48 -11.60 -9.71
CA VAL A 391 13.53 -10.83 -10.97
C VAL A 391 13.34 -11.75 -12.18
N ALA A 392 14.03 -12.89 -12.22
CA ALA A 392 13.91 -13.87 -13.30
C ALA A 392 12.49 -14.46 -13.37
N ASP A 393 11.94 -14.84 -12.22
CA ASP A 393 10.61 -15.43 -12.10
C ASP A 393 9.50 -14.46 -12.50
N SER A 394 9.65 -13.16 -12.19
CA SER A 394 8.68 -12.12 -12.56
C SER A 394 8.42 -12.04 -14.06
N ARG A 395 9.36 -12.53 -14.87
CA ARG A 395 9.28 -12.52 -16.34
C ARG A 395 8.68 -13.78 -16.94
N GLN A 396 8.62 -14.88 -16.22
CA GLN A 396 8.07 -16.21 -16.57
C GLN A 396 8.61 -16.86 -17.87
N VAL A 397 9.24 -16.09 -18.72
CA VAL A 397 9.75 -16.50 -20.04
C VAL A 397 11.22 -16.14 -20.14
N ALA A 398 12.16 -16.68 -19.65
CA ALA A 398 13.63 -16.54 -19.76
C ALA A 398 14.18 -15.35 -20.64
N LEU A 399 13.41 -14.27 -20.78
CA LEU A 399 13.72 -13.06 -21.56
C LEU A 399 13.83 -11.87 -20.62
N ASN A 400 15.01 -11.62 -20.07
CA ASN A 400 15.27 -10.64 -19.01
C ASN A 400 14.82 -9.21 -19.30
N HIS A 401 14.61 -8.86 -20.57
CA HIS A 401 14.26 -7.51 -21.00
C HIS A 401 12.78 -7.32 -21.35
N THR A 402 11.92 -8.30 -21.09
CA THR A 402 10.50 -8.24 -21.51
C THR A 402 9.56 -7.70 -20.43
N ALA A 403 10.02 -7.54 -19.19
CA ALA A 403 9.23 -7.05 -18.07
C ALA A 403 10.11 -6.25 -17.10
N GLY A 404 9.49 -5.74 -16.05
CA GLY A 404 10.11 -4.91 -15.02
C GLY A 404 9.72 -3.44 -15.17
N LEU A 405 9.95 -2.69 -14.11
CA LEU A 405 9.64 -1.27 -14.07
C LEU A 405 10.47 -0.51 -15.12
N SER A 406 9.81 0.29 -15.97
CA SER A 406 10.48 1.05 -17.03
C SER A 406 11.51 2.02 -16.46
N LEU A 407 12.57 2.29 -17.23
CA LEU A 407 13.63 3.21 -16.80
C LEU A 407 13.10 4.62 -16.47
N PRO A 408 12.19 5.24 -17.27
CA PRO A 408 11.58 6.52 -16.89
C PRO A 408 10.87 6.49 -15.53
N GLN A 409 10.21 5.39 -15.21
CA GLN A 409 9.55 5.22 -13.90
C GLN A 409 10.57 5.10 -12.77
N GLN A 410 11.70 4.42 -12.99
CA GLN A 410 12.79 4.33 -12.01
C GLN A 410 13.45 5.70 -11.76
N VAL A 411 13.62 6.52 -12.80
CA VAL A 411 14.08 7.92 -12.66
C VAL A 411 13.11 8.73 -11.80
N MET A 412 11.80 8.59 -12.04
CA MET A 412 10.80 9.27 -11.21
C MET A 412 10.87 8.80 -9.74
N MET A 413 11.14 7.51 -9.49
CA MET A 413 11.34 6.96 -8.15
C MET A 413 12.54 7.63 -7.45
N ALA A 414 13.66 7.79 -8.16
CA ALA A 414 14.83 8.50 -7.66
C ALA A 414 14.52 9.96 -7.31
N LEU A 415 13.79 10.67 -8.20
CA LEU A 415 13.43 12.07 -7.96
C LEU A 415 12.45 12.25 -6.78
N PHE A 416 11.50 11.35 -6.58
CA PHE A 416 10.65 11.37 -5.38
C PHE A 416 11.47 11.15 -4.11
N SER A 417 12.41 10.21 -4.13
CA SER A 417 13.29 9.95 -2.99
C SER A 417 14.20 11.14 -2.65
N LEU A 418 14.80 11.76 -3.67
CA LEU A 418 15.65 12.93 -3.50
C LEU A 418 14.87 14.16 -3.06
N PHE A 419 13.63 14.33 -3.53
CA PHE A 419 12.73 15.39 -3.07
C PHE A 419 12.49 15.31 -1.57
N ASP A 420 12.21 14.13 -1.04
CA ASP A 420 11.98 13.93 0.40
C ASP A 420 13.27 14.18 1.21
N MET A 421 14.42 13.69 0.72
CA MET A 421 15.72 13.91 1.36
C MET A 421 16.15 15.39 1.36
N LEU A 422 15.68 16.20 0.41
CA LEU A 422 15.93 17.65 0.33
C LEU A 422 15.01 18.44 1.26
N ASP A 423 13.87 17.88 1.65
CA ASP A 423 12.91 18.50 2.58
C ASP A 423 13.35 18.29 4.04
N GLU A 424 14.49 18.91 4.43
CA GLU A 424 15.06 18.79 5.79
C GLU A 424 14.04 19.14 6.89
N GLY A 425 13.11 20.05 6.61
CA GLY A 425 12.01 20.41 7.51
C GLY A 425 10.83 19.46 7.52
N GLN A 426 10.83 18.46 6.63
CA GLN A 426 9.71 17.52 6.42
C GLN A 426 8.37 18.23 6.19
N GLU A 427 8.39 19.41 5.54
CA GLU A 427 7.19 20.23 5.36
C GLU A 427 6.09 19.52 4.56
N TYR A 428 6.47 18.85 3.46
CA TYR A 428 5.53 18.10 2.65
C TYR A 428 4.86 17.00 3.47
N LYS A 429 5.65 16.24 4.21
CA LYS A 429 5.19 15.14 5.06
C LYS A 429 4.27 15.63 6.18
N HIS A 430 4.64 16.72 6.86
CA HIS A 430 3.81 17.34 7.89
C HIS A 430 2.47 17.81 7.34
N ARG A 431 2.45 18.41 6.15
CA ARG A 431 1.22 18.88 5.51
C ARG A 431 0.26 17.75 5.17
N ILE A 432 0.74 16.67 4.54
CA ILE A 432 -0.14 15.54 4.20
C ILE A 432 -0.64 14.79 5.44
N ARG A 433 0.19 14.67 6.49
CA ARG A 433 -0.24 14.12 7.79
C ARG A 433 -1.31 14.99 8.44
N ALA A 434 -1.18 16.32 8.40
CA ALA A 434 -2.17 17.24 8.91
C ALA A 434 -3.51 17.12 8.16
N ILE A 435 -3.48 16.99 6.84
CA ILE A 435 -4.68 16.80 6.01
C ILE A 435 -5.47 15.56 6.46
N VAL A 436 -4.82 14.40 6.55
CA VAL A 436 -5.53 13.15 6.90
C VAL A 436 -6.03 13.16 8.34
N ARG A 437 -5.31 13.78 9.27
CA ARG A 437 -5.75 13.94 10.67
C ARG A 437 -6.96 14.85 10.79
N GLN A 438 -6.95 16.00 10.13
CA GLN A 438 -8.09 16.92 10.09
C GLN A 438 -9.34 16.25 9.53
N ARG A 439 -9.19 15.45 8.48
CA ARG A 439 -10.31 14.71 7.87
C ARG A 439 -10.85 13.63 8.79
N LEU A 440 -9.97 12.95 9.54
CA LEU A 440 -10.39 12.02 10.58
C LEU A 440 -11.23 12.71 11.65
N GLU A 441 -10.76 13.85 12.15
CA GLU A 441 -11.48 14.64 13.17
C GLU A 441 -12.87 15.05 12.68
N LEU A 442 -12.97 15.60 11.46
CA LEU A 442 -14.24 15.99 10.84
C LEU A 442 -15.21 14.82 10.66
N LEU A 443 -14.69 13.65 10.22
CA LEU A 443 -15.51 12.44 10.10
C LEU A 443 -16.07 12.01 11.46
N LEU A 444 -15.21 11.95 12.48
CA LEU A 444 -15.58 11.53 13.83
C LEU A 444 -16.54 12.51 14.51
N GLU A 445 -16.36 13.82 14.27
CA GLU A 445 -17.30 14.85 14.69
C GLU A 445 -18.68 14.60 14.08
N GLY A 446 -18.75 14.37 12.76
CA GLY A 446 -20.01 14.15 12.05
C GLY A 446 -20.74 12.89 12.49
N VAL A 447 -20.04 11.78 12.73
CA VAL A 447 -20.65 10.51 13.13
C VAL A 447 -20.89 10.41 14.65
N HIS A 448 -20.31 11.31 15.42
CA HIS A 448 -20.32 11.30 16.90
C HIS A 448 -19.68 10.05 17.52
N MET A 449 -18.71 9.46 16.85
CA MET A 449 -17.95 8.32 17.36
C MET A 449 -16.65 8.78 18.00
N LYS A 450 -16.16 7.96 18.95
CA LYS A 450 -14.83 8.12 19.53
C LYS A 450 -13.95 6.94 19.10
N VAL A 451 -12.74 7.24 18.73
CA VAL A 451 -11.68 6.24 18.52
C VAL A 451 -10.59 6.45 19.57
N SER A 452 -9.85 5.39 19.89
CA SER A 452 -8.71 5.52 20.79
C SER A 452 -7.65 6.42 20.14
N GLU A 453 -7.14 7.40 20.88
CA GLU A 453 -5.94 8.13 20.45
C GLU A 453 -4.77 7.18 20.42
N ASP A 454 -4.01 7.21 19.31
CA ASP A 454 -2.86 6.35 19.12
C ASP A 454 -1.80 7.08 18.28
N PRO A 455 -0.59 7.31 18.82
CA PRO A 455 0.49 7.99 18.11
C PRO A 455 0.97 7.20 16.88
N LYS A 456 0.68 5.90 16.80
CA LYS A 456 1.00 5.03 15.67
C LYS A 456 -0.08 5.01 14.60
N ARG A 457 -1.08 5.91 14.67
CA ARG A 457 -2.13 6.03 13.66
C ARG A 457 -1.63 6.82 12.45
N ALA A 458 -1.62 6.17 11.29
CA ALA A 458 -1.32 6.82 10.00
C ALA A 458 -2.49 7.68 9.49
N ALA A 459 -3.72 7.34 9.87
CA ALA A 459 -4.95 8.04 9.48
C ALA A 459 -5.16 8.17 7.96
N TYR A 460 -4.56 7.30 7.14
CA TYR A 460 -4.84 7.26 5.70
C TYR A 460 -6.23 6.69 5.41
N TYR A 461 -6.62 5.71 6.20
CA TYR A 461 -7.96 5.15 6.32
C TYR A 461 -8.40 5.17 7.78
N ILE A 462 -9.67 4.91 7.96
CA ILE A 462 -10.23 4.50 9.25
C ILE A 462 -11.20 3.34 9.02
N GLU A 463 -11.18 2.37 9.91
CA GLU A 463 -12.19 1.34 10.00
C GLU A 463 -13.05 1.60 11.22
N LEU A 464 -14.35 1.71 11.00
CA LEU A 464 -15.35 1.96 12.03
C LEU A 464 -16.15 0.68 12.27
N ASP A 465 -16.07 0.13 13.48
CA ASP A 465 -16.88 -1.02 13.91
C ASP A 465 -18.26 -0.52 14.34
N LEU A 466 -19.20 -0.62 13.42
CA LEU A 466 -20.54 -0.07 13.58
C LEU A 466 -21.38 -0.84 14.62
N LEU A 467 -21.19 -2.16 14.71
CA LEU A 467 -21.94 -2.99 15.67
C LEU A 467 -21.44 -2.77 17.11
N ALA A 468 -20.12 -2.74 17.29
CA ALA A 468 -19.55 -2.42 18.59
C ALA A 468 -19.96 -1.02 19.07
N GLU A 469 -20.02 -0.04 18.18
CA GLU A 469 -20.52 1.30 18.50
C GLU A 469 -22.02 1.31 18.80
N ALA A 470 -22.82 0.56 18.06
CA ALA A 470 -24.25 0.39 18.34
C ALA A 470 -24.48 -0.21 19.73
N GLU A 471 -23.73 -1.26 20.10
CA GLU A 471 -23.78 -1.87 21.42
C GLU A 471 -23.37 -0.88 22.52
N ARG A 472 -22.27 -0.14 22.29
CA ARG A 472 -21.75 0.86 23.24
C ARG A 472 -22.75 1.99 23.52
N VAL A 473 -23.47 2.48 22.49
CA VAL A 473 -24.37 3.65 22.60
C VAL A 473 -25.77 3.26 23.04
N HIS A 474 -26.31 2.16 22.52
CA HIS A 474 -27.71 1.77 22.72
C HIS A 474 -27.86 0.45 23.49
N GLY A 475 -26.78 -0.24 23.80
CA GLY A 475 -26.76 -1.48 24.53
C GLY A 475 -26.94 -2.74 23.67
N LYS A 476 -26.65 -3.88 24.28
CA LYS A 476 -26.61 -5.19 23.63
C LYS A 476 -27.90 -5.57 22.88
N LEU A 477 -29.06 -5.20 23.43
CA LEU A 477 -30.35 -5.52 22.79
C LEU A 477 -30.54 -4.82 21.43
N PHE A 478 -29.98 -3.62 21.27
CA PHE A 478 -30.02 -2.93 19.99
C PHE A 478 -29.06 -3.59 18.97
N ALA A 479 -27.86 -3.97 19.38
CA ALA A 479 -26.94 -4.71 18.53
C ALA A 479 -27.58 -6.03 18.04
N GLN A 480 -28.17 -6.81 18.94
CA GLN A 480 -28.90 -8.02 18.60
C GLN A 480 -30.10 -7.77 17.64
N PHE A 481 -30.80 -6.65 17.81
CA PHE A 481 -31.86 -6.26 16.88
C PHE A 481 -31.30 -6.01 15.48
N LEU A 482 -30.15 -5.34 15.34
CA LEU A 482 -29.49 -5.12 14.04
C LEU A 482 -29.15 -6.45 13.36
N GLU A 483 -28.46 -7.34 14.06
CA GLU A 483 -28.04 -8.65 13.55
C GLU A 483 -29.25 -9.52 13.12
N ALA A 484 -30.33 -9.48 13.88
CA ALA A 484 -31.54 -10.27 13.59
C ALA A 484 -32.32 -9.76 12.37
N ASN A 485 -32.31 -8.45 12.10
CA ASN A 485 -33.22 -7.84 11.14
C ASN A 485 -32.55 -7.36 9.85
N TYR A 486 -31.23 -7.13 9.85
CA TYR A 486 -30.50 -6.56 8.72
C TYR A 486 -29.27 -7.40 8.34
N GLU A 487 -28.76 -7.22 7.15
CA GLU A 487 -27.48 -7.77 6.73
C GLU A 487 -26.35 -6.76 7.07
N PRO A 488 -25.12 -7.21 7.35
CA PRO A 488 -24.00 -6.32 7.75
C PRO A 488 -23.73 -5.17 6.78
N VAL A 489 -23.97 -5.37 5.49
CA VAL A 489 -23.75 -4.37 4.43
C VAL A 489 -24.96 -3.46 4.17
N ASP A 490 -26.09 -3.66 4.84
CA ASP A 490 -27.30 -2.83 4.71
C ASP A 490 -27.04 -1.32 4.91
N PRO A 491 -26.25 -0.89 5.92
CA PRO A 491 -25.91 0.52 6.08
C PRO A 491 -25.26 1.15 4.85
N LEU A 492 -24.43 0.40 4.13
CA LEU A 492 -23.75 0.87 2.93
C LEU A 492 -24.70 1.04 1.75
N PHE A 493 -25.67 0.13 1.60
CA PHE A 493 -26.74 0.26 0.60
C PHE A 493 -27.62 1.48 0.88
N ARG A 494 -28.02 1.71 2.16
CA ARG A 494 -28.79 2.90 2.56
C ARG A 494 -28.02 4.18 2.29
N LEU A 495 -26.72 4.23 2.63
CA LEU A 495 -25.85 5.37 2.34
C LEU A 495 -25.81 5.68 0.84
N ALA A 496 -25.57 4.68 0.02
CA ALA A 496 -25.46 4.86 -1.43
C ALA A 496 -26.78 5.37 -2.03
N GLU A 497 -27.91 4.77 -1.64
CA GLU A 497 -29.25 5.10 -2.18
C GLU A 497 -29.76 6.45 -1.68
N GLN A 498 -29.66 6.71 -0.37
CA GLN A 498 -30.28 7.89 0.24
C GLN A 498 -29.39 9.13 0.13
N THR A 499 -28.06 8.96 0.17
CA THR A 499 -27.12 10.07 0.35
C THR A 499 -26.06 10.19 -0.72
N SER A 500 -25.95 9.22 -1.64
CA SER A 500 -24.88 9.11 -2.64
C SER A 500 -23.46 9.04 -2.03
N VAL A 501 -23.34 8.52 -0.80
CA VAL A 501 -22.07 8.20 -0.14
C VAL A 501 -21.68 6.77 -0.44
N VAL A 502 -20.45 6.54 -0.88
CA VAL A 502 -19.87 5.23 -1.19
C VAL A 502 -18.68 4.96 -0.29
N LEU A 503 -18.79 3.93 0.55
CA LEU A 503 -17.74 3.43 1.43
C LEU A 503 -17.43 1.97 1.07
N LEU A 504 -16.45 1.36 1.74
CA LEU A 504 -16.16 -0.07 1.59
C LEU A 504 -16.58 -0.86 2.83
N ASN A 505 -17.04 -2.09 2.58
CA ASN A 505 -17.31 -3.07 3.63
C ASN A 505 -16.01 -3.53 4.28
N GLY A 506 -15.89 -3.44 5.61
CA GLY A 506 -14.73 -3.89 6.37
C GLY A 506 -14.63 -5.41 6.47
N GLY A 507 -15.76 -6.13 6.48
CA GLY A 507 -15.77 -7.59 6.47
C GLY A 507 -15.01 -8.22 5.30
N GLY A 508 -14.96 -7.55 4.15
CA GLY A 508 -14.17 -8.02 3.01
C GLY A 508 -12.65 -7.79 3.12
N PHE A 509 -12.17 -7.29 4.26
CA PHE A 509 -10.76 -7.20 4.64
C PHE A 509 -10.43 -8.14 5.81
N ASP A 510 -11.28 -9.13 6.07
CA ASP A 510 -11.27 -9.95 7.30
C ASP A 510 -11.35 -9.12 8.59
N GLY A 511 -12.02 -7.98 8.50
CA GLY A 511 -12.49 -7.22 9.65
C GLY A 511 -13.85 -7.70 10.14
N PRO A 512 -14.43 -7.07 11.17
CA PRO A 512 -15.79 -7.35 11.60
C PRO A 512 -16.78 -7.12 10.44
N GLU A 513 -17.75 -7.99 10.29
CA GLU A 513 -18.74 -7.91 9.20
C GLU A 513 -19.50 -6.57 9.18
N TRP A 514 -19.83 -6.04 10.38
CA TRP A 514 -20.49 -4.76 10.58
C TRP A 514 -19.51 -3.58 10.66
N SER A 515 -18.37 -3.64 9.97
CA SER A 515 -17.45 -2.53 9.91
C SER A 515 -17.43 -1.87 8.53
N VAL A 516 -16.96 -0.63 8.49
CA VAL A 516 -16.82 0.14 7.27
C VAL A 516 -15.46 0.80 7.19
N ARG A 517 -14.82 0.71 6.02
CA ARG A 517 -13.59 1.44 5.72
C ARG A 517 -13.91 2.76 5.04
N VAL A 518 -13.36 3.85 5.59
CA VAL A 518 -13.39 5.20 4.99
C VAL A 518 -11.98 5.61 4.59
N SER A 519 -11.76 5.95 3.33
CA SER A 519 -10.51 6.59 2.89
C SER A 519 -10.54 8.07 3.29
N LEU A 520 -9.49 8.53 3.99
CA LEU A 520 -9.35 9.92 4.40
C LEU A 520 -8.48 10.73 3.42
N ALA A 521 -8.13 10.14 2.28
CA ALA A 521 -7.14 10.70 1.37
C ALA A 521 -7.73 11.36 0.12
N ASN A 522 -8.98 11.14 -0.25
CA ASN A 522 -9.44 11.35 -1.62
C ASN A 522 -10.59 12.32 -1.84
N LEU A 523 -11.14 12.91 -0.78
CA LEU A 523 -12.20 13.92 -0.82
C LEU A 523 -11.75 15.21 -0.13
N ASP A 524 -12.54 16.28 -0.27
CA ASP A 524 -12.30 17.53 0.43
C ASP A 524 -12.70 17.44 1.91
N ASP A 525 -12.09 18.27 2.75
CA ASP A 525 -12.20 18.15 4.21
C ASP A 525 -13.64 18.14 4.71
N LEU A 526 -14.49 19.08 4.24
CA LEU A 526 -15.90 19.17 4.66
C LEU A 526 -16.77 18.00 4.20
N ASP A 527 -16.31 17.22 3.22
CA ASP A 527 -17.05 16.05 2.77
C ASP A 527 -17.00 14.93 3.81
N TYR A 528 -15.93 14.85 4.60
CA TYR A 528 -15.84 13.89 5.70
C TYR A 528 -16.82 14.18 6.84
N LEU A 529 -17.04 15.46 7.18
CA LEU A 529 -18.09 15.86 8.11
C LEU A 529 -19.49 15.44 7.59
N LYS A 530 -19.76 15.62 6.29
CA LYS A 530 -21.02 15.20 5.64
C LYS A 530 -21.18 13.67 5.68
N ILE A 531 -20.12 12.91 5.37
CA ILE A 531 -20.12 11.43 5.46
C ILE A 531 -20.45 11.00 6.87
N GLY A 532 -19.83 11.61 7.89
CA GLY A 532 -20.10 11.34 9.28
C GLY A 532 -21.57 11.58 9.64
N HIS A 533 -22.13 12.73 9.27
CA HIS A 533 -23.54 13.06 9.50
C HIS A 533 -24.49 12.04 8.81
N HIS A 534 -24.16 11.59 7.59
CA HIS A 534 -24.98 10.61 6.90
C HIS A 534 -24.93 9.23 7.55
N LEU A 535 -23.75 8.77 7.99
CA LEU A 535 -23.60 7.57 8.78
C LEU A 535 -24.44 7.65 10.06
N ARG A 536 -24.35 8.75 10.78
CA ARG A 536 -25.14 8.98 12.00
C ARG A 536 -26.64 8.92 11.73
N ALA A 537 -27.12 9.56 10.67
CA ALA A 537 -28.54 9.55 10.32
C ALA A 537 -29.09 8.14 10.06
N ILE A 538 -28.32 7.28 9.37
CA ILE A 538 -28.68 5.87 9.15
C ILE A 538 -28.80 5.12 10.48
N PHE A 539 -27.88 5.34 11.42
CA PHE A 539 -27.97 4.72 12.76
C PHE A 539 -29.15 5.22 13.56
N ASP A 540 -29.48 6.50 13.47
CA ASP A 540 -30.65 7.07 14.13
C ASP A 540 -31.97 6.49 13.54
N GLU A 541 -32.03 6.17 12.23
CA GLU A 541 -33.15 5.46 11.60
C GLU A 541 -33.32 4.06 12.22
N TYR A 542 -32.25 3.25 12.30
CA TYR A 542 -32.32 1.93 12.95
C TYR A 542 -32.77 2.01 14.41
N ALA A 543 -32.28 2.99 15.16
CA ALA A 543 -32.66 3.18 16.55
C ALA A 543 -34.15 3.57 16.67
N GLN A 544 -34.71 4.34 15.76
CA GLN A 544 -36.15 4.64 15.71
C GLN A 544 -36.97 3.40 15.37
N GLU A 545 -36.58 2.59 14.40
CA GLU A 545 -37.22 1.34 14.03
C GLU A 545 -37.25 0.35 15.22
N TRP A 546 -36.14 0.21 15.95
CA TRP A 546 -36.02 -0.61 17.12
C TRP A 546 -37.00 -0.16 18.24
N ARG A 547 -37.04 1.14 18.54
CA ARG A 547 -37.94 1.69 19.58
C ARG A 547 -39.41 1.51 19.17
N ALA A 548 -39.76 1.69 17.91
CA ALA A 548 -41.14 1.48 17.42
C ALA A 548 -41.58 0.00 17.56
N GLY A 549 -40.64 -0.95 17.27
CA GLY A 549 -40.91 -2.38 17.45
C GLY A 549 -41.05 -2.82 18.90
N THR A 550 -40.28 -2.20 19.82
CA THR A 550 -40.35 -2.49 21.26
C THR A 550 -41.54 -1.80 21.96
N SER A 551 -42.11 -0.75 21.37
CA SER A 551 -43.25 0.01 21.92
C SER A 551 -44.61 -0.55 21.53
N SER A 552 -44.68 -1.57 20.63
CA SER A 552 -45.92 -2.27 20.35
C SER A 552 -46.24 -3.20 21.52
N PRO A 553 -47.32 -3.00 22.28
CA PRO A 553 -47.69 -3.93 23.34
C PRO A 553 -47.95 -5.29 22.71
N SER A 554 -47.33 -6.33 23.25
CA SER A 554 -47.75 -7.71 23.03
C SER A 554 -49.20 -7.80 23.49
N GLY A 555 -50.10 -7.49 22.56
CA GLY A 555 -51.53 -7.48 22.81
C GLY A 555 -52.11 -8.88 22.65
N ALA A 556 -52.63 -9.33 23.79
CA ALA A 556 -53.73 -10.25 23.99
C ALA A 556 -53.82 -11.52 23.13
#